data_fd7bf4c21079c3026d395223511fb8db
#
_entry.id   fd7bf4c21079c3026d395223511fb8db
#
_cell.length_a   1.000
_cell.length_b   1.000
_cell.length_c   1.000
_cell.angle_alpha   90.00
_cell.angle_beta   90.00
_cell.angle_gamma   90.00
#
_symmetry.space_group_name_H-M   'P 1'
#
loop_
_entity.id
_entity.type
_entity.pdbx_description
1 polymer ?
#
loop_
_entity_poly.entity_id
_entity_poly.type
_entity_poly.pdbx_seq_one_letter_code
_entity_poly.pdbx_strand_id
1 'polypeptide(L)'
;MPSTTVNATRMELTRLKKKLKTATRGHKLLKDKGTGEGKTREDHSGTMNQLFAAYATGKENKELMSILGEAALTPTDLLYAKFADEFEKRYVNQGYEENRSIQETLDLGWELLSILPKSELKRIKPEYIEKYWPKKEL
;
A
#
# COMPACT_ATOMS: atom_id res chain seq x y z
N MET A 1 27.55 -16.28 -3.16
CA MET A 1 27.38 -17.07 -1.93
C MET A 1 25.96 -16.97 -1.46
N PRO A 2 25.25 -18.10 -1.35
CA PRO A 2 23.83 -18.07 -0.97
C PRO A 2 23.56 -17.44 0.38
N SER A 3 24.45 -17.66 1.37
CA SER A 3 24.25 -17.15 2.73
C SER A 3 24.27 -15.61 2.81
N THR A 4 25.14 -14.96 2.04
CA THR A 4 25.24 -13.49 2.03
C THR A 4 23.98 -12.86 1.43
N THR A 5 23.48 -13.42 0.32
CA THR A 5 22.26 -12.96 -0.33
C THR A 5 21.03 -13.14 0.58
N VAL A 6 20.93 -14.29 1.27
CA VAL A 6 19.84 -14.57 2.20
C VAL A 6 19.87 -13.59 3.37
N ASN A 7 21.04 -13.30 3.93
CA ASN A 7 21.15 -12.36 5.04
C ASN A 7 20.77 -10.94 4.63
N ALA A 8 21.20 -10.49 3.46
CA ALA A 8 20.81 -9.17 2.94
C ALA A 8 19.30 -9.07 2.74
N THR A 9 18.68 -10.11 2.21
CA THR A 9 17.23 -10.19 2.01
C THR A 9 16.49 -10.16 3.35
N ARG A 10 16.99 -10.88 4.37
CA ARG A 10 16.39 -10.87 5.71
C ARG A 10 16.48 -9.51 6.37
N MET A 11 17.61 -8.83 6.24
CA MET A 11 17.81 -7.49 6.77
C MET A 11 16.86 -6.50 6.12
N GLU A 12 16.72 -6.55 4.81
CA GLU A 12 15.80 -5.71 4.07
C GLU A 12 14.35 -5.98 4.46
N LEU A 13 13.96 -7.24 4.56
CA LEU A 13 12.62 -7.63 5.00
C LEU A 13 12.32 -7.11 6.40
N THR A 14 13.28 -7.22 7.34
CA THR A 14 13.13 -6.71 8.69
C THR A 14 12.94 -5.19 8.69
N ARG A 15 13.71 -4.47 7.86
CA ARG A 15 13.58 -3.02 7.71
C ARG A 15 12.20 -2.64 7.18
N LEU A 16 11.72 -3.36 6.17
CA LEU A 16 10.39 -3.13 5.59
C LEU A 16 9.27 -3.43 6.60
N LYS A 17 9.40 -4.51 7.37
CA LYS A 17 8.44 -4.83 8.43
C LYS A 17 8.39 -3.74 9.49
N LYS A 18 9.53 -3.16 9.86
CA LYS A 18 9.57 -2.04 10.79
C LYS A 18 8.86 -0.80 10.22
N LYS A 19 9.10 -0.49 8.95
CA LYS A 19 8.44 0.63 8.29
C LYS A 19 6.94 0.44 8.23
N LEU A 20 6.48 -0.75 7.85
CA LEU A 20 5.06 -1.08 7.81
C LEU A 20 4.43 -1.00 9.20
N LYS A 21 5.11 -1.50 10.21
CA LYS A 21 4.64 -1.45 11.61
C LYS A 21 4.51 0.00 12.09
N THR A 22 5.44 0.86 11.74
CA THR A 22 5.37 2.29 12.07
C THR A 22 4.19 2.95 11.38
N ALA A 23 3.98 2.67 10.09
CA ALA A 23 2.84 3.18 9.33
C ALA A 23 1.51 2.69 9.92
N THR A 24 1.43 1.41 10.28
CA THR A 24 0.24 0.82 10.92
C THR A 24 -0.04 1.46 12.28
N ARG A 25 0.99 1.71 13.07
CA ARG A 25 0.86 2.38 14.36
C ARG A 25 0.36 3.81 14.20
N GLY A 26 0.88 4.55 13.23
CA GLY A 26 0.42 5.89 12.91
C GLY A 26 -1.05 5.90 12.50
N HIS A 27 -1.46 4.96 11.66
CA HIS A 27 -2.86 4.80 11.27
C HIS A 27 -3.74 4.49 12.49
N LYS A 28 -3.31 3.59 13.36
CA LYS A 28 -4.06 3.25 14.57
C LYS A 28 -4.23 4.46 15.49
N LEU A 29 -3.19 5.26 15.66
CA LEU A 29 -3.26 6.47 16.47
C LEU A 29 -4.25 7.48 15.89
N LEU A 30 -4.25 7.67 14.58
CA LEU A 30 -5.22 8.51 13.91
C LEU A 30 -6.65 7.98 14.10
N LYS A 31 -6.82 6.67 13.99
CA LYS A 31 -8.10 6.01 14.19
C LYS A 31 -8.60 6.18 15.63
N ASP A 32 -7.71 6.00 16.61
CA ASP A 32 -8.05 6.14 18.03
C ASP A 32 -8.42 7.57 18.39
N LYS A 33 -7.85 8.56 17.69
CA LYS A 33 -8.17 9.99 17.87
C LYS A 33 -9.40 10.43 17.10
N GLY A 34 -10.06 9.49 16.42
CA GLY A 34 -11.29 9.71 15.69
C GLY A 34 -11.10 9.81 14.20
N THR A 35 -11.18 8.66 13.56
CA THR A 35 -11.32 8.55 12.12
C THR A 35 -12.80 8.53 11.75
N GLY A 36 -13.09 8.91 10.54
CA GLY A 36 -14.41 8.80 9.97
C GLY A 36 -15.16 10.12 9.96
N GLU A 37 -16.47 10.01 9.79
CA GLU A 37 -17.35 11.14 9.54
C GLU A 37 -17.20 12.23 10.59
N GLY A 38 -16.89 13.44 10.16
CA GLY A 38 -16.75 14.62 11.03
C GLY A 38 -15.36 14.83 11.61
N LYS A 39 -14.41 13.90 11.46
CA LYS A 39 -13.05 13.99 12.01
C LYS A 39 -11.96 13.81 10.97
N THR A 40 -12.11 12.81 10.09
CA THR A 40 -11.26 12.62 8.91
C THR A 40 -12.17 12.31 7.74
N ARG A 41 -11.58 12.21 6.55
CA ARG A 41 -12.38 11.89 5.37
C ARG A 41 -13.05 10.52 5.55
N GLU A 42 -14.26 10.37 5.05
CA GLU A 42 -15.12 9.18 5.23
C GLU A 42 -14.48 7.88 4.75
N ASP A 43 -13.59 7.94 3.76
CA ASP A 43 -12.92 6.79 3.19
C ASP A 43 -11.63 6.37 3.93
N HIS A 44 -11.24 7.11 4.99
CA HIS A 44 -9.96 6.90 5.67
C HIS A 44 -9.72 5.45 6.07
N SER A 45 -10.63 4.88 6.85
CA SER A 45 -10.47 3.53 7.38
C SER A 45 -10.41 2.47 6.27
N GLY A 46 -11.34 2.54 5.32
CA GLY A 46 -11.38 1.60 4.20
C GLY A 46 -10.16 1.70 3.30
N THR A 47 -9.75 2.93 2.98
CA THR A 47 -8.58 3.18 2.15
C THR A 47 -7.31 2.62 2.79
N MET A 48 -7.10 2.89 4.07
CA MET A 48 -5.91 2.39 4.77
C MET A 48 -5.90 0.88 4.88
N ASN A 49 -7.04 0.27 5.19
CA ASN A 49 -7.15 -1.18 5.24
C ASN A 49 -6.85 -1.82 3.89
N GLN A 50 -7.34 -1.22 2.82
CA GLN A 50 -7.08 -1.71 1.47
C GLN A 50 -5.61 -1.55 1.07
N LEU A 51 -4.99 -0.42 1.41
CA LEU A 51 -3.58 -0.19 1.13
C LEU A 51 -2.70 -1.26 1.80
N PHE A 52 -2.93 -1.54 3.07
CA PHE A 52 -2.14 -2.54 3.79
C PHE A 52 -2.39 -3.95 3.29
N ALA A 53 -3.63 -4.29 2.97
CA ALA A 53 -3.96 -5.60 2.40
C ALA A 53 -3.30 -5.79 1.04
N ALA A 54 -3.35 -4.78 0.18
CA ALA A 54 -2.72 -4.82 -1.13
C ALA A 54 -1.19 -4.90 -1.02
N TYR A 55 -0.61 -4.19 -0.07
CA TYR A 55 0.83 -4.25 0.17
C TYR A 55 1.27 -5.65 0.61
N ALA A 56 0.53 -6.27 1.53
CA ALA A 56 0.83 -7.62 1.98
C ALA A 56 0.79 -8.61 0.82
N THR A 57 -0.25 -8.54 -0.01
CA THR A 57 -0.37 -9.38 -1.21
C THR A 57 0.78 -9.14 -2.17
N GLY A 58 1.13 -7.88 -2.41
CA GLY A 58 2.23 -7.52 -3.30
C GLY A 58 3.58 -8.04 -2.81
N LYS A 59 3.81 -8.01 -1.51
CA LYS A 59 5.05 -8.55 -0.92
C LYS A 59 5.14 -10.06 -1.11
N GLU A 60 4.06 -10.78 -0.89
CA GLU A 60 4.01 -12.23 -1.14
C GLU A 60 4.28 -12.54 -2.61
N ASN A 61 3.68 -11.79 -3.51
CA ASN A 61 3.87 -11.99 -4.95
C ASN A 61 5.31 -11.71 -5.38
N LYS A 62 5.95 -10.71 -4.78
CA LYS A 62 7.38 -10.43 -5.04
C LYS A 62 8.27 -11.58 -4.57
N GLU A 63 7.97 -12.17 -3.43
CA GLU A 63 8.70 -13.35 -2.95
C GLU A 63 8.53 -14.54 -3.89
N LEU A 64 7.30 -14.81 -4.33
CA LEU A 64 7.03 -15.88 -5.30
C LEU A 64 7.75 -15.63 -6.63
N MET A 65 7.76 -14.39 -7.10
CA MET A 65 8.44 -14.00 -8.33
C MET A 65 9.96 -14.28 -8.22
N SER A 66 10.53 -14.00 -7.06
CA SER A 66 11.95 -14.25 -6.80
C SER A 66 12.30 -15.72 -6.77
N ILE A 67 11.38 -16.58 -6.35
CA ILE A 67 11.59 -18.03 -6.23
C ILE A 67 11.23 -18.77 -7.53
N LEU A 68 10.07 -18.46 -8.11
CA LEU A 68 9.49 -19.21 -9.22
C LEU A 68 9.61 -18.50 -10.58
N GLY A 69 10.00 -17.24 -10.57
CA GLY A 69 10.07 -16.43 -11.77
C GLY A 69 8.75 -15.72 -12.08
N GLU A 70 8.84 -14.68 -12.90
CA GLU A 70 7.71 -13.82 -13.27
C GLU A 70 6.60 -14.59 -14.01
N ALA A 71 6.98 -15.59 -14.81
CA ALA A 71 6.04 -16.38 -15.58
C ALA A 71 5.06 -17.20 -14.72
N ALA A 72 5.38 -17.41 -13.43
CA ALA A 72 4.50 -18.12 -12.51
C ALA A 72 3.34 -17.25 -11.97
N LEU A 73 3.36 -15.95 -12.24
CA LEU A 73 2.38 -15.00 -11.72
C LEU A 73 1.38 -14.61 -12.80
N THR A 74 0.13 -14.39 -12.37
CA THR A 74 -0.92 -13.84 -13.24
C THR A 74 -0.66 -12.34 -13.50
N PRO A 75 -1.26 -11.74 -14.53
CA PRO A 75 -1.18 -10.28 -14.72
C PRO A 75 -1.62 -9.49 -13.50
N THR A 76 -2.66 -9.93 -12.80
CA THR A 76 -3.13 -9.27 -11.57
C THR A 76 -2.07 -9.37 -10.46
N ASP A 77 -1.44 -10.53 -10.30
CA ASP A 77 -0.36 -10.71 -9.32
C ASP A 77 0.80 -9.74 -9.57
N LEU A 78 1.13 -9.53 -10.84
CA LEU A 78 2.17 -8.57 -11.22
C LEU A 78 1.79 -7.13 -10.89
N LEU A 79 0.52 -6.78 -11.01
CA LEU A 79 0.02 -5.47 -10.60
C LEU A 79 0.17 -5.26 -9.08
N TYR A 80 -0.12 -6.29 -8.29
CA TYR A 80 0.09 -6.22 -6.84
C TYR A 80 1.57 -6.05 -6.49
N ALA A 81 2.46 -6.74 -7.18
CA ALA A 81 3.90 -6.60 -6.98
C ALA A 81 4.36 -5.17 -7.31
N LYS A 82 3.87 -4.60 -8.40
CA LYS A 82 4.12 -3.21 -8.78
C LYS A 82 3.57 -2.24 -7.74
N PHE A 83 2.36 -2.50 -7.26
CA PHE A 83 1.75 -1.70 -6.18
C PHE A 83 2.65 -1.67 -4.95
N ALA A 84 3.18 -2.82 -4.53
CA ALA A 84 4.04 -2.90 -3.34
C ALA A 84 5.29 -2.02 -3.51
N ASP A 85 5.92 -2.04 -4.68
CA ASP A 85 7.09 -1.21 -4.96
C ASP A 85 6.77 0.27 -4.90
N GLU A 86 5.69 0.69 -5.54
CA GLU A 86 5.27 2.09 -5.55
C GLU A 86 4.82 2.55 -4.16
N PHE A 87 4.15 1.68 -3.42
CA PHE A 87 3.73 1.98 -2.05
C PHE A 87 4.93 2.27 -1.16
N GLU A 88 5.98 1.47 -1.25
CA GLU A 88 7.20 1.72 -0.49
C GLU A 88 7.88 3.03 -0.89
N LYS A 89 7.99 3.28 -2.17
CA LYS A 89 8.68 4.46 -2.69
C LYS A 89 7.95 5.76 -2.39
N ARG A 90 6.64 5.77 -2.58
CA ARG A 90 5.85 7.00 -2.60
C ARG A 90 5.05 7.24 -1.33
N TYR A 91 4.67 6.19 -0.63
CA TYR A 91 3.79 6.28 0.54
C TYR A 91 4.56 6.12 1.84
N VAL A 92 5.30 5.03 1.97
CA VAL A 92 6.06 4.72 3.20
C VAL A 92 7.31 5.60 3.31
N ASN A 93 8.06 5.73 2.23
CA ASN A 93 9.27 6.54 2.20
C ASN A 93 8.91 7.99 1.93
N GLN A 94 8.86 8.78 3.00
CA GLN A 94 8.68 10.22 2.89
C GLN A 94 10.04 10.91 2.84
N GLY A 95 10.14 11.97 2.05
CA GLY A 95 11.32 12.84 2.06
C GLY A 95 11.51 13.45 3.45
N TYR A 96 12.74 13.81 3.77
CA TYR A 96 13.09 14.33 5.10
C TYR A 96 12.24 15.54 5.51
N GLU A 97 11.94 16.42 4.54
CA GLU A 97 11.14 17.62 4.78
C GLU A 97 9.67 17.45 4.39
N GLU A 98 9.27 16.25 3.96
CA GLU A 98 7.92 16.01 3.51
C GLU A 98 6.95 15.95 4.71
N ASN A 99 5.91 16.75 4.66
CA ASN A 99 4.89 16.80 5.71
C ASN A 99 3.51 16.81 5.05
N ARG A 100 3.04 15.61 4.71
CA ARG A 100 1.75 15.45 4.04
C ARG A 100 0.58 15.56 5.02
N SER A 101 -0.45 16.30 4.61
CA SER A 101 -1.72 16.31 5.32
C SER A 101 -2.40 14.95 5.21
N ILE A 102 -3.41 14.70 6.05
CA ILE A 102 -4.19 13.46 5.95
C ILE A 102 -4.91 13.35 4.60
N GLN A 103 -5.39 14.44 4.04
CA GLN A 103 -6.03 14.42 2.73
C GLN A 103 -5.04 14.11 1.62
N GLU A 104 -3.86 14.72 1.64
CA GLU A 104 -2.80 14.42 0.68
C GLU A 104 -2.37 12.96 0.77
N THR A 105 -2.29 12.42 1.99
CA THR A 105 -1.95 11.03 2.23
C THR A 105 -3.01 10.10 1.66
N LEU A 106 -4.29 10.40 1.88
CA LEU A 106 -5.39 9.61 1.33
C LEU A 106 -5.46 9.69 -0.19
N ASP A 107 -5.25 10.87 -0.75
CA ASP A 107 -5.26 11.05 -2.21
C ASP A 107 -4.10 10.27 -2.86
N LEU A 108 -2.92 10.30 -2.25
CA LEU A 108 -1.78 9.49 -2.72
C LEU A 108 -2.12 8.00 -2.62
N GLY A 109 -2.79 7.58 -1.54
CA GLY A 109 -3.27 6.21 -1.38
C GLY A 109 -4.18 5.80 -2.52
N TRP A 110 -5.13 6.64 -2.91
CA TRP A 110 -6.01 6.36 -4.04
C TRP A 110 -5.26 6.29 -5.36
N GLU A 111 -4.30 7.18 -5.56
CA GLU A 111 -3.46 7.15 -6.74
C GLU A 111 -2.72 5.81 -6.86
N LEU A 112 -2.20 5.31 -5.76
CA LEU A 112 -1.54 4.00 -5.72
C LEU A 112 -2.53 2.86 -5.94
N LEU A 113 -3.70 2.90 -5.31
CA LEU A 113 -4.74 1.88 -5.49
C LEU A 113 -5.22 1.82 -6.94
N SER A 114 -5.10 2.89 -7.70
CA SER A 114 -5.48 2.90 -9.13
C SER A 114 -4.57 2.04 -10.01
N ILE A 115 -3.44 1.58 -9.49
CA ILE A 115 -2.60 0.57 -10.15
C ILE A 115 -3.36 -0.76 -10.27
N LEU A 116 -4.24 -1.03 -9.30
CA LEU A 116 -5.04 -2.25 -9.25
C LEU A 116 -6.40 -2.03 -9.92
N PRO A 117 -7.01 -3.09 -10.49
CA PRO A 117 -8.39 -3.00 -10.97
C PRO A 117 -9.36 -2.69 -9.82
N LYS A 118 -10.42 -1.94 -10.10
CA LYS A 118 -11.46 -1.63 -9.11
C LYS A 118 -12.02 -2.88 -8.44
N SER A 119 -12.13 -3.98 -9.18
CA SER A 119 -12.66 -5.26 -8.67
C SER A 119 -11.83 -5.85 -7.54
N GLU A 120 -10.58 -5.44 -7.39
CA GLU A 120 -9.70 -5.91 -6.30
C GLU A 120 -9.88 -5.11 -5.01
N LEU A 121 -10.56 -3.97 -5.05
CA LEU A 121 -10.74 -3.09 -3.90
C LEU A 121 -11.94 -3.53 -3.06
N LYS A 122 -11.84 -4.70 -2.44
CA LYS A 122 -12.96 -5.35 -1.72
C LYS A 122 -13.18 -4.81 -0.30
N ARG A 123 -12.22 -4.05 0.23
CA ARG A 123 -12.28 -3.51 1.59
C ARG A 123 -12.84 -2.09 1.65
N ILE A 124 -13.13 -1.51 0.50
CA ILE A 124 -13.66 -0.15 0.37
C ILE A 124 -15.08 -0.25 -0.18
N LYS A 125 -15.97 0.56 0.37
CA LYS A 125 -17.36 0.61 -0.12
C LYS A 125 -17.40 1.07 -1.58
N PRO A 126 -18.23 0.46 -2.43
CA PRO A 126 -18.31 0.85 -3.85
C PRO A 126 -18.58 2.33 -4.08
N GLU A 127 -19.40 2.95 -3.23
CA GLU A 127 -19.69 4.38 -3.31
C GLU A 127 -18.45 5.26 -3.14
N TYR A 128 -17.51 4.84 -2.29
CA TYR A 128 -16.25 5.57 -2.10
C TYR A 128 -15.28 5.33 -3.25
N ILE A 129 -15.28 4.14 -3.82
CA ILE A 129 -14.48 3.84 -5.01
C ILE A 129 -14.89 4.76 -6.16
N GLU A 130 -16.19 4.93 -6.39
CA GLU A 130 -16.69 5.82 -7.44
C GLU A 130 -16.36 7.29 -7.15
N LYS A 131 -16.42 7.68 -5.89
CA LYS A 131 -16.20 9.07 -5.50
C LYS A 131 -14.73 9.48 -5.53
N TYR A 132 -13.83 8.62 -5.08
CA TYR A 132 -12.41 8.96 -4.89
C TYR A 132 -11.47 8.35 -5.91
N TRP A 133 -11.96 7.48 -6.79
CA TRP A 133 -11.13 6.91 -7.83
C TRP A 133 -10.51 8.01 -8.69
N PRO A 134 -9.17 8.01 -8.87
CA PRO A 134 -8.52 9.05 -9.67
C PRO A 134 -9.05 9.02 -11.10
N LYS A 135 -9.56 10.16 -11.56
CA LYS A 135 -10.00 10.30 -12.96
C LYS A 135 -8.77 10.58 -13.78
N LYS A 136 -8.39 9.62 -14.60
CA LYS A 136 -7.36 9.87 -15.61
C LYS A 136 -7.96 10.75 -16.68
N GLU A 137 -7.43 11.95 -16.82
CA GLU A 137 -7.77 12.80 -17.95
C GLU A 137 -7.24 12.12 -19.21
N LEU A 138 -8.14 11.91 -20.13
CA LEU A 138 -7.80 11.38 -21.45
C LEU A 138 -7.29 12.50 -22.32
#